data_4147a2b2a26af4ec9aef11de1e051162
#
_entry.id   4147a2b2a26af4ec9aef11de1e051162
#
_cell.length_a   1.000
_cell.length_b   1.000
_cell.length_c   1.000
_cell.angle_alpha   90.00
_cell.angle_beta   90.00
_cell.angle_gamma   90.00
#
_symmetry.space_group_name_H-M   'P 1'
#
loop_
_entity.id
_entity.type
_entity.pdbx_description
1 polymer ?
#
loop_
_entity_poly.entity_id
_entity_poly.type
_entity_poly.pdbx_seq_one_letter_code
_entity_poly.pdbx_strand_id
1 'polypeptide(L)'
;MDTTLACLRRLMPQLSPTDGVFLVDDGSMDGTGVKVKAEFSDVNVINGDGTLYWARGMHLAWDSAIKSGGSFDFFLWLNDDVMLAPDAISSLLSDYSQLSQFSTPHPVLIGACECDGKCTYSGTDLKDLKITPVGQPQAVNGWFNGNVVLVPKDVFAKIGMISPDYTHARADYDYAERLKLAGILFYVSSKYVGTCPFDFVEKVRGKGLRERFSWLWKPGYFNLHDLYLIRSRYHGQVAAVASCARLIQIVLRGWR
;
A
#
# COMPACT_ATOMS: atom_id res chain seq x y z
N MET A 1 5.51 4.25 17.00
CA MET A 1 4.88 3.50 18.11
C MET A 1 3.43 3.90 18.33
N ASP A 2 3.14 5.13 18.72
CA ASP A 2 1.76 5.54 19.06
C ASP A 2 0.81 5.43 17.86
N THR A 3 1.30 5.67 16.66
CA THR A 3 0.56 5.50 15.40
C THR A 3 0.16 4.04 15.17
N THR A 4 1.11 3.12 15.28
CA THR A 4 0.89 1.67 15.11
C THR A 4 -0.14 1.13 16.11
N LEU A 5 0.00 1.50 17.40
CA LEU A 5 -0.98 1.10 18.43
C LEU A 5 -2.35 1.70 18.16
N ALA A 6 -2.44 2.96 17.71
CA ALA A 6 -3.70 3.61 17.37
C ALA A 6 -4.38 2.92 16.17
N CYS A 7 -3.61 2.54 15.14
CA CYS A 7 -4.10 1.76 14.00
C CYS A 7 -4.68 0.42 14.48
N LEU A 8 -3.94 -0.34 15.29
CA LEU A 8 -4.40 -1.64 15.80
C LEU A 8 -5.64 -1.51 16.67
N ARG A 9 -5.75 -0.48 17.52
CA ARG A 9 -6.98 -0.21 18.31
C ARG A 9 -8.21 0.03 17.44
N ARG A 10 -8.03 0.51 16.23
CA ARG A 10 -9.11 0.70 15.25
C ARG A 10 -9.39 -0.56 14.43
N LEU A 11 -8.36 -1.37 14.16
CA LEU A 11 -8.48 -2.61 13.40
C LEU A 11 -9.10 -3.74 14.22
N MET A 12 -8.53 -4.05 15.41
CA MET A 12 -8.85 -5.27 16.17
C MET A 12 -10.35 -5.44 16.48
N PRO A 13 -11.11 -4.38 16.83
CA PRO A 13 -12.57 -4.51 17.06
C PRO A 13 -13.39 -4.88 15.83
N GLN A 14 -12.83 -4.80 14.63
CA GLN A 14 -13.50 -5.10 13.36
C GLN A 14 -13.21 -6.52 12.87
N LEU A 15 -12.33 -7.24 13.53
CA LEU A 15 -11.91 -8.58 13.14
C LEU A 15 -12.72 -9.66 13.85
N SER A 16 -12.88 -10.81 13.19
CA SER A 16 -13.41 -12.03 13.75
C SER A 16 -12.30 -12.85 14.43
N PRO A 17 -12.61 -13.82 15.31
CA PRO A 17 -11.61 -14.67 15.95
C PRO A 17 -10.79 -15.55 14.97
N THR A 18 -11.26 -15.70 13.75
CA THR A 18 -10.57 -16.47 12.69
C THR A 18 -9.62 -15.62 11.85
N ASP A 19 -9.66 -14.29 11.99
CA ASP A 19 -8.79 -13.39 11.26
C ASP A 19 -7.40 -13.34 11.90
N GLY A 20 -6.35 -13.32 11.08
CA GLY A 20 -4.96 -13.23 11.53
C GLY A 20 -4.36 -11.84 11.24
N VAL A 21 -3.64 -11.29 12.22
CA VAL A 21 -2.89 -10.04 12.04
C VAL A 21 -1.40 -10.34 12.09
N PHE A 22 -0.68 -9.88 11.05
CA PHE A 22 0.77 -10.06 10.88
C PHE A 22 1.41 -8.69 10.74
N LEU A 23 2.17 -8.27 11.75
CA LEU A 23 2.86 -6.99 11.81
C LEU A 23 4.36 -7.19 11.67
N VAL A 24 4.98 -6.53 10.72
CA VAL A 24 6.44 -6.46 10.62
C VAL A 24 6.95 -5.23 11.35
N ASP A 25 7.75 -5.44 12.39
CA ASP A 25 8.53 -4.40 13.07
C ASP A 25 9.93 -4.38 12.46
N ASP A 26 10.17 -3.46 11.52
CA ASP A 26 11.45 -3.37 10.78
C ASP A 26 12.50 -2.59 11.58
N GLY A 27 12.82 -3.10 12.76
CA GLY A 27 13.89 -2.57 13.59
C GLY A 27 13.54 -1.28 14.34
N SER A 28 12.29 -1.11 14.78
CA SER A 28 11.89 0.05 15.57
C SER A 28 12.67 0.13 16.90
N MET A 29 13.31 1.27 17.15
CA MET A 29 14.08 1.51 18.39
C MET A 29 13.22 2.06 19.54
N ASP A 30 11.94 2.34 19.32
CA ASP A 30 11.01 2.93 20.30
C ASP A 30 10.18 1.88 21.06
N GLY A 31 10.49 0.57 20.84
CA GLY A 31 9.82 -0.54 21.52
C GLY A 31 8.43 -0.88 20.95
N THR A 32 8.13 -0.48 19.71
CA THR A 32 6.84 -0.74 19.05
C THR A 32 6.44 -2.21 19.14
N GLY A 33 7.28 -3.15 18.67
CA GLY A 33 6.96 -4.58 18.66
C GLY A 33 6.69 -5.16 20.04
N VAL A 34 7.44 -4.73 21.07
CA VAL A 34 7.23 -5.16 22.46
C VAL A 34 5.88 -4.69 22.99
N LYS A 35 5.51 -3.42 22.74
CA LYS A 35 4.24 -2.86 23.20
C LYS A 35 3.04 -3.45 22.46
N VAL A 36 3.18 -3.70 21.16
CA VAL A 36 2.14 -4.39 20.39
C VAL A 36 1.87 -5.77 20.98
N LYS A 37 2.90 -6.58 21.25
CA LYS A 37 2.73 -7.89 21.90
C LYS A 37 2.10 -7.83 23.29
N ALA A 38 2.41 -6.78 24.05
CA ALA A 38 1.86 -6.59 25.38
C ALA A 38 0.37 -6.18 25.37
N GLU A 39 -0.05 -5.38 24.39
CA GLU A 39 -1.45 -4.91 24.28
C GLU A 39 -2.32 -5.85 23.42
N PHE A 40 -1.76 -6.50 22.40
CA PHE A 40 -2.45 -7.35 21.45
C PHE A 40 -1.75 -8.70 21.33
N SER A 41 -2.06 -9.64 22.23
CA SER A 41 -1.44 -10.98 22.28
C SER A 41 -1.61 -11.78 20.99
N ASP A 42 -2.70 -11.55 20.27
CA ASP A 42 -3.08 -12.29 19.05
C ASP A 42 -2.44 -11.72 17.77
N VAL A 43 -1.69 -10.61 17.87
CA VAL A 43 -0.94 -10.05 16.74
C VAL A 43 0.39 -10.80 16.57
N ASN A 44 0.61 -11.37 15.39
CA ASN A 44 1.87 -11.99 15.01
C ASN A 44 2.89 -10.91 14.66
N VAL A 45 3.77 -10.58 15.60
CA VAL A 45 4.85 -9.61 15.37
C VAL A 45 6.09 -10.30 14.81
N ILE A 46 6.49 -9.90 13.61
CA ILE A 46 7.67 -10.38 12.88
C ILE A 46 8.75 -9.30 12.96
N ASN A 47 9.97 -9.66 13.39
CA ASN A 47 11.05 -8.71 13.45
C ASN A 47 11.78 -8.66 12.09
N GLY A 48 11.90 -7.47 11.52
CA GLY A 48 12.78 -7.16 10.40
C GLY A 48 14.20 -6.82 10.87
N ASP A 49 15.07 -6.49 9.93
CA ASP A 49 16.46 -6.14 10.18
C ASP A 49 16.76 -4.62 10.08
N GLY A 50 15.72 -3.81 9.89
CA GLY A 50 15.81 -2.36 9.69
C GLY A 50 16.06 -1.93 8.24
N THR A 51 16.01 -2.88 7.28
CA THR A 51 16.30 -2.60 5.85
C THR A 51 15.17 -3.02 4.91
N LEU A 52 14.06 -3.51 5.45
CA LEU A 52 12.93 -4.00 4.64
C LEU A 52 12.15 -2.86 4.00
N TYR A 53 11.93 -1.79 4.73
CA TYR A 53 11.03 -0.69 4.34
C TYR A 53 9.63 -1.22 4.00
N TRP A 54 8.80 -0.40 3.30
CA TRP A 54 7.39 -0.75 3.10
C TRP A 54 7.18 -1.99 2.22
N ALA A 55 7.79 -2.05 1.04
CA ALA A 55 7.49 -3.11 0.07
C ALA A 55 7.92 -4.50 0.55
N ARG A 56 9.14 -4.61 1.08
CA ARG A 56 9.67 -5.88 1.61
C ARG A 56 9.02 -6.24 2.94
N GLY A 57 8.72 -5.24 3.79
CA GLY A 57 7.98 -5.47 5.04
C GLY A 57 6.59 -6.03 4.76
N MET A 58 5.83 -5.44 3.83
CA MET A 58 4.52 -5.95 3.41
C MET A 58 4.61 -7.36 2.79
N HIS A 59 5.64 -7.60 1.96
CA HIS A 59 5.91 -8.95 1.42
C HIS A 59 6.15 -9.96 2.54
N LEU A 60 7.00 -9.62 3.53
CA LEU A 60 7.32 -10.50 4.65
C LEU A 60 6.10 -10.78 5.54
N ALA A 61 5.26 -9.77 5.80
CA ALA A 61 4.01 -9.94 6.53
C ALA A 61 3.09 -10.92 5.81
N TRP A 62 2.93 -10.76 4.50
CA TRP A 62 2.09 -11.64 3.68
C TRP A 62 2.64 -13.06 3.59
N ASP A 63 3.93 -13.23 3.36
CA ASP A 63 4.61 -14.53 3.34
C ASP A 63 4.45 -15.26 4.68
N SER A 64 4.55 -14.53 5.80
CA SER A 64 4.34 -15.06 7.15
C SER A 64 2.89 -15.52 7.37
N ALA A 65 1.92 -14.78 6.84
CA ALA A 65 0.51 -15.19 6.90
C ALA A 65 0.28 -16.51 6.13
N ILE A 66 0.87 -16.65 4.95
CA ILE A 66 0.77 -17.89 4.17
C ILE A 66 1.44 -19.07 4.90
N LYS A 67 2.64 -18.85 5.44
CA LYS A 67 3.42 -19.87 6.17
C LYS A 67 2.80 -20.27 7.51
N SER A 68 1.90 -19.48 8.06
CA SER A 68 1.15 -19.84 9.28
C SER A 68 0.23 -21.05 9.08
N GLY A 69 -0.05 -21.42 7.83
CA GLY A 69 -0.95 -22.52 7.47
C GLY A 69 -2.44 -22.17 7.59
N GLY A 70 -2.78 -20.93 7.88
CA GLY A 70 -4.15 -20.43 7.91
C GLY A 70 -4.80 -20.48 6.51
N SER A 71 -6.10 -20.75 6.49
CA SER A 71 -6.90 -20.63 5.26
C SER A 71 -7.59 -19.28 5.26
N PHE A 72 -7.09 -18.35 4.45
CA PHE A 72 -7.63 -16.99 4.35
C PHE A 72 -8.39 -16.81 3.04
N ASP A 73 -9.55 -16.19 3.09
CA ASP A 73 -10.33 -15.82 1.89
C ASP A 73 -9.83 -14.50 1.28
N PHE A 74 -9.24 -13.63 2.11
CA PHE A 74 -8.69 -12.34 1.74
C PHE A 74 -7.36 -12.06 2.41
N PHE A 75 -6.56 -11.20 1.78
CA PHE A 75 -5.39 -10.57 2.36
C PHE A 75 -5.62 -9.05 2.34
N LEU A 76 -5.56 -8.42 3.52
CA LEU A 76 -5.68 -6.97 3.65
C LEU A 76 -4.29 -6.36 3.89
N TRP A 77 -3.82 -5.54 2.95
CA TRP A 77 -2.69 -4.65 3.23
C TRP A 77 -3.21 -3.48 4.05
N LEU A 78 -2.51 -3.16 5.09
CA LEU A 78 -2.84 -2.03 5.94
C LEU A 78 -1.55 -1.37 6.43
N ASN A 79 -1.39 -0.09 6.11
CA ASN A 79 -0.32 0.70 6.68
C ASN A 79 -0.67 1.06 8.12
N ASP A 80 0.35 1.07 8.98
CA ASP A 80 0.20 1.31 10.42
C ASP A 80 -0.05 2.78 10.79
N ASP A 81 -0.06 3.68 9.80
CA ASP A 81 -0.41 5.10 9.92
C ASP A 81 -1.86 5.42 9.48
N VAL A 82 -2.63 4.41 9.10
CA VAL A 82 -4.04 4.58 8.74
C VAL A 82 -4.94 4.47 9.99
N MET A 83 -5.71 5.50 10.24
CA MET A 83 -6.76 5.49 11.26
C MET A 83 -8.07 5.02 10.63
N LEU A 84 -8.34 3.70 10.68
CA LEU A 84 -9.52 3.10 10.09
C LEU A 84 -10.82 3.68 10.67
N ALA A 85 -11.82 3.84 9.81
CA ALA A 85 -13.20 4.10 10.22
C ALA A 85 -13.76 2.87 10.98
N PRO A 86 -14.74 3.04 11.88
CA PRO A 86 -15.27 1.92 12.69
C PRO A 86 -15.87 0.77 11.90
N ASP A 87 -16.26 1.02 10.64
CA ASP A 87 -16.90 0.06 9.74
C ASP A 87 -16.10 -0.16 8.45
N ALA A 88 -14.79 0.09 8.48
CA ALA A 88 -13.92 0.02 7.31
C ALA A 88 -13.91 -1.39 6.69
N ILE A 89 -13.72 -2.43 7.50
CA ILE A 89 -13.65 -3.83 7.03
C ILE A 89 -14.99 -4.27 6.48
N SER A 90 -16.08 -4.06 7.21
CA SER A 90 -17.44 -4.44 6.76
C SER A 90 -17.83 -3.70 5.49
N SER A 91 -17.42 -2.44 5.33
CA SER A 91 -17.64 -1.67 4.11
C SER A 91 -16.90 -2.23 2.91
N LEU A 92 -15.60 -2.57 3.05
CA LEU A 92 -14.81 -3.18 1.99
C LEU A 92 -15.40 -4.54 1.57
N LEU A 93 -15.82 -5.37 2.54
CA LEU A 93 -16.45 -6.67 2.27
C LEU A 93 -17.82 -6.50 1.59
N SER A 94 -18.60 -5.48 1.96
CA SER A 94 -19.86 -5.15 1.28
C SER A 94 -19.65 -4.75 -0.17
N ASP A 95 -18.68 -3.84 -0.42
CA ASP A 95 -18.31 -3.41 -1.77
C ASP A 95 -17.82 -4.61 -2.62
N TYR A 96 -16.99 -5.47 -2.02
CA TYR A 96 -16.55 -6.71 -2.66
C TYR A 96 -17.71 -7.63 -3.02
N SER A 97 -18.64 -7.86 -2.08
CA SER A 97 -19.80 -8.73 -2.31
C SER A 97 -20.67 -8.22 -3.45
N GLN A 98 -20.85 -6.90 -3.54
CA GLN A 98 -21.60 -6.29 -4.64
C GLN A 98 -20.94 -6.51 -6.01
N LEU A 99 -19.61 -6.37 -6.09
CA LEU A 99 -18.86 -6.45 -7.34
C LEU A 99 -18.60 -7.90 -7.78
N SER A 100 -18.37 -8.82 -6.84
CA SER A 100 -18.02 -10.22 -7.10
C SER A 100 -19.11 -11.02 -7.80
N GLN A 101 -20.36 -10.55 -7.74
CA GLN A 101 -21.47 -11.16 -8.45
C GLN A 101 -21.34 -11.06 -9.98
N PHE A 102 -20.53 -10.12 -10.48
CA PHE A 102 -20.45 -9.77 -11.90
C PHE A 102 -19.06 -10.00 -12.51
N SER A 103 -18.08 -10.45 -11.75
CA SER A 103 -16.71 -10.61 -12.25
C SER A 103 -16.01 -11.88 -11.77
N THR A 104 -15.31 -12.54 -12.71
CA THR A 104 -14.38 -13.64 -12.43
C THR A 104 -13.13 -13.40 -13.29
N PRO A 105 -11.92 -13.29 -12.72
CA PRO A 105 -11.60 -13.36 -11.28
C PRO A 105 -12.20 -12.21 -10.46
N HIS A 106 -12.30 -12.43 -9.15
CA HIS A 106 -12.86 -11.45 -8.24
C HIS A 106 -12.04 -10.15 -8.21
N PRO A 107 -12.68 -8.99 -7.96
CA PRO A 107 -11.98 -7.71 -8.00
C PRO A 107 -11.15 -7.47 -6.73
N VAL A 108 -10.07 -6.67 -6.87
CA VAL A 108 -9.33 -6.10 -5.75
C VAL A 108 -9.99 -4.80 -5.31
N LEU A 109 -10.10 -4.55 -4.00
CA LEU A 109 -10.64 -3.31 -3.45
C LEU A 109 -9.52 -2.43 -2.88
N ILE A 110 -9.55 -1.15 -3.24
CA ILE A 110 -8.65 -0.12 -2.76
C ILE A 110 -9.43 0.76 -1.78
N GLY A 111 -9.07 0.72 -0.52
CA GLY A 111 -9.66 1.59 0.50
C GLY A 111 -9.18 3.02 0.33
N ALA A 112 -10.10 3.93 0.01
CA ALA A 112 -9.78 5.35 -0.05
C ALA A 112 -9.60 5.94 1.36
N CYS A 113 -8.57 6.76 1.54
CA CYS A 113 -8.32 7.51 2.77
C CYS A 113 -8.44 9.02 2.51
N GLU A 114 -8.78 9.75 3.57
CA GLU A 114 -8.87 11.21 3.54
C GLU A 114 -8.04 11.87 4.64
N CYS A 115 -7.86 13.17 4.53
CA CYS A 115 -7.45 14.05 5.61
C CYS A 115 -8.05 15.44 5.36
N ASP A 116 -8.70 16.02 6.37
CA ASP A 116 -9.35 17.32 6.30
C ASP A 116 -10.32 17.45 5.09
N GLY A 117 -11.12 16.42 4.84
CA GLY A 117 -12.10 16.37 3.75
C GLY A 117 -11.50 16.22 2.35
N LYS A 118 -10.19 15.96 2.22
CA LYS A 118 -9.52 15.75 0.94
C LYS A 118 -9.04 14.31 0.82
N CYS A 119 -9.26 13.70 -0.35
CA CYS A 119 -8.73 12.38 -0.66
C CYS A 119 -7.19 12.39 -0.65
N THR A 120 -6.59 11.62 0.25
CA THR A 120 -5.13 11.51 0.40
C THR A 120 -4.56 10.31 -0.33
N TYR A 121 -5.14 9.14 -0.12
CA TYR A 121 -4.73 7.87 -0.75
C TYR A 121 -5.94 7.18 -1.36
N SER A 122 -5.78 6.65 -2.57
CA SER A 122 -6.85 6.02 -3.35
C SER A 122 -6.28 5.35 -4.61
N GLY A 123 -7.15 4.89 -5.51
CA GLY A 123 -6.82 4.61 -6.90
C GLY A 123 -6.82 5.88 -7.75
N THR A 124 -6.29 5.78 -8.98
CA THR A 124 -6.27 6.88 -9.94
C THR A 124 -6.97 6.51 -11.25
N ASP A 125 -7.38 7.53 -11.99
CA ASP A 125 -7.83 7.40 -13.37
C ASP A 125 -6.63 7.38 -14.36
N LEU A 126 -6.92 7.33 -15.66
CA LEU A 126 -5.91 7.36 -16.73
C LEU A 126 -5.13 8.68 -16.82
N LYS A 127 -5.59 9.74 -16.14
CA LYS A 127 -4.91 11.05 -16.07
C LYS A 127 -4.13 11.23 -14.76
N ASP A 128 -3.94 10.14 -14.01
CA ASP A 128 -3.30 10.14 -12.69
C ASP A 128 -4.06 10.98 -11.63
N LEU A 129 -5.35 11.28 -11.86
CA LEU A 129 -6.19 11.95 -10.88
C LEU A 129 -6.75 10.94 -9.87
N LYS A 130 -6.69 11.28 -8.59
CA LYS A 130 -7.23 10.44 -7.52
C LYS A 130 -8.74 10.30 -7.64
N ILE A 131 -9.22 9.07 -7.53
CA ILE A 131 -10.64 8.74 -7.51
C ILE A 131 -11.17 8.99 -6.10
N THR A 132 -12.17 9.86 -6.00
CA THR A 132 -12.85 10.20 -4.74
C THR A 132 -14.11 9.34 -4.60
N PRO A 133 -14.37 8.72 -3.44
CA PRO A 133 -15.58 7.95 -3.20
C PRO A 133 -16.88 8.73 -3.45
N VAL A 134 -17.88 8.07 -4.05
CA VAL A 134 -19.18 8.67 -4.43
C VAL A 134 -20.39 7.82 -4.01
N GLY A 135 -20.26 7.00 -2.97
CA GLY A 135 -21.35 6.15 -2.48
C GLY A 135 -21.46 4.79 -3.17
N GLN A 136 -20.63 4.51 -4.16
CA GLN A 136 -20.52 3.21 -4.86
C GLN A 136 -19.06 2.95 -5.26
N PRO A 137 -18.62 1.68 -5.38
CA PRO A 137 -17.29 1.36 -5.85
C PRO A 137 -17.03 1.90 -7.25
N GLN A 138 -15.82 2.42 -7.49
CA GLN A 138 -15.44 3.00 -8.78
C GLN A 138 -14.24 2.28 -9.37
N ALA A 139 -14.31 1.92 -10.66
CA ALA A 139 -13.22 1.25 -11.36
C ALA A 139 -11.97 2.11 -11.43
N VAL A 140 -10.81 1.51 -11.14
CA VAL A 140 -9.49 2.12 -11.26
C VAL A 140 -8.88 1.74 -12.60
N ASN A 141 -8.52 2.74 -13.40
CA ASN A 141 -7.89 2.53 -14.70
C ASN A 141 -6.41 2.94 -14.70
N GLY A 142 -5.97 3.69 -13.72
CA GLY A 142 -4.58 4.08 -13.48
C GLY A 142 -3.84 3.10 -12.58
N TRP A 143 -3.30 3.61 -11.49
CA TRP A 143 -2.62 2.88 -10.42
C TRP A 143 -3.31 3.18 -9.08
N PHE A 144 -2.81 2.61 -7.99
CA PHE A 144 -3.34 2.85 -6.65
C PHE A 144 -2.23 2.95 -5.61
N ASN A 145 -2.57 3.46 -4.42
CA ASN A 145 -1.70 3.47 -3.26
C ASN A 145 -1.98 2.25 -2.38
N GLY A 146 -0.92 1.65 -1.86
CA GLY A 146 -0.97 0.43 -1.06
C GLY A 146 -1.33 0.61 0.42
N ASN A 147 -1.99 1.72 0.82
CA ASN A 147 -2.28 2.01 2.22
C ASN A 147 -3.36 1.07 2.81
N VAL A 148 -4.42 0.80 2.04
CA VAL A 148 -5.48 -0.16 2.38
C VAL A 148 -5.88 -0.90 1.10
N VAL A 149 -5.57 -2.20 1.01
CA VAL A 149 -5.88 -3.00 -0.20
C VAL A 149 -6.39 -4.37 0.20
N LEU A 150 -7.61 -4.70 -0.17
CA LEU A 150 -8.23 -6.00 0.04
C LEU A 150 -8.02 -6.87 -1.21
N VAL A 151 -7.23 -7.94 -1.07
CA VAL A 151 -6.88 -8.87 -2.14
C VAL A 151 -7.57 -10.20 -1.91
N PRO A 152 -8.47 -10.66 -2.79
CA PRO A 152 -9.08 -11.97 -2.70
C PRO A 152 -8.07 -13.11 -2.91
N LYS A 153 -8.35 -14.28 -2.31
CA LYS A 153 -7.51 -15.48 -2.39
C LYS A 153 -7.24 -15.95 -3.82
N ASP A 154 -8.23 -15.89 -4.70
CA ASP A 154 -8.11 -16.31 -6.09
C ASP A 154 -7.22 -15.35 -6.90
N VAL A 155 -7.24 -14.05 -6.59
CA VAL A 155 -6.31 -13.08 -7.14
C VAL A 155 -4.88 -13.38 -6.68
N PHE A 156 -4.69 -13.63 -5.38
CA PHE A 156 -3.39 -14.06 -4.86
C PHE A 156 -2.90 -15.33 -5.56
N ALA A 157 -3.76 -16.33 -5.72
CA ALA A 157 -3.40 -17.59 -6.40
C ALA A 157 -2.97 -17.37 -7.87
N LYS A 158 -3.52 -16.31 -8.53
CA LYS A 158 -3.24 -16.00 -9.93
C LYS A 158 -1.99 -15.18 -10.14
N ILE A 159 -1.76 -14.13 -9.32
CA ILE A 159 -0.66 -13.19 -9.53
C ILE A 159 0.37 -13.12 -8.39
N GLY A 160 0.14 -13.85 -7.29
CA GLY A 160 1.03 -13.90 -6.14
C GLY A 160 0.98 -12.64 -5.27
N MET A 161 2.00 -12.50 -4.42
CA MET A 161 2.17 -11.40 -3.45
C MET A 161 2.73 -10.13 -4.09
N ILE A 162 2.79 -9.05 -3.31
CA ILE A 162 3.57 -7.87 -3.64
C ILE A 162 5.05 -8.23 -3.88
N SER A 163 5.70 -7.61 -4.87
CA SER A 163 7.08 -7.94 -5.23
C SER A 163 8.08 -7.43 -4.20
N PRO A 164 9.02 -8.26 -3.71
CA PRO A 164 10.11 -7.85 -2.83
C PRO A 164 11.27 -7.16 -3.57
N ASP A 165 11.21 -7.06 -4.91
CA ASP A 165 12.27 -6.42 -5.71
C ASP A 165 12.34 -4.91 -5.43
N TYR A 166 11.22 -4.30 -5.06
CA TYR A 166 11.14 -2.89 -4.69
C TYR A 166 11.55 -2.67 -3.24
N THR A 167 12.11 -1.50 -2.97
CA THR A 167 12.50 -1.18 -1.59
C THR A 167 11.35 -0.55 -0.82
N HIS A 168 10.72 0.50 -1.34
CA HIS A 168 9.68 1.24 -0.62
C HIS A 168 8.51 1.62 -1.51
N ALA A 169 8.73 2.46 -2.52
CA ALA A 169 7.69 2.92 -3.42
C ALA A 169 7.57 2.02 -4.66
N ARG A 170 6.46 2.12 -5.38
CA ARG A 170 6.18 1.49 -6.69
C ARG A 170 5.89 -0.01 -6.67
N ALA A 171 5.96 -0.70 -5.56
CA ALA A 171 5.53 -2.09 -5.47
C ALA A 171 4.00 -2.22 -5.62
N ASP A 172 3.24 -1.22 -5.16
CA ASP A 172 1.81 -1.06 -5.39
C ASP A 172 1.50 -0.78 -6.87
N TYR A 173 2.32 0.03 -7.55
CA TYR A 173 2.21 0.26 -9.00
C TYR A 173 2.51 -1.02 -9.79
N ASP A 174 3.55 -1.77 -9.42
CA ASP A 174 3.84 -3.09 -10.00
C ASP A 174 2.66 -4.05 -9.83
N TYR A 175 2.04 -4.05 -8.65
CA TYR A 175 0.88 -4.89 -8.41
C TYR A 175 -0.31 -4.49 -9.29
N ALA A 176 -0.56 -3.18 -9.45
CA ALA A 176 -1.58 -2.66 -10.36
C ALA A 176 -1.33 -3.09 -11.81
N GLU A 177 -0.08 -3.04 -12.30
CA GLU A 177 0.27 -3.48 -13.65
C GLU A 177 0.08 -5.00 -13.81
N ARG A 178 0.44 -5.81 -12.80
CA ARG A 178 0.18 -7.26 -12.83
C ARG A 178 -1.31 -7.59 -12.83
N LEU A 179 -2.15 -6.85 -12.08
CA LEU A 179 -3.61 -6.98 -12.14
C LEU A 179 -4.13 -6.71 -13.55
N LYS A 180 -3.72 -5.60 -14.18
CA LYS A 180 -4.11 -5.24 -15.55
C LYS A 180 -3.72 -6.32 -16.56
N LEU A 181 -2.47 -6.79 -16.51
CA LEU A 181 -1.97 -7.85 -17.39
C LEU A 181 -2.72 -9.18 -17.22
N ALA A 182 -3.19 -9.46 -16.01
CA ALA A 182 -3.98 -10.65 -15.70
C ALA A 182 -5.49 -10.49 -16.02
N GLY A 183 -5.92 -9.30 -16.48
CA GLY A 183 -7.32 -8.98 -16.73
C GLY A 183 -8.17 -8.90 -15.46
N ILE A 184 -7.55 -8.61 -14.31
CA ILE A 184 -8.24 -8.50 -13.03
C ILE A 184 -8.64 -7.04 -12.80
N LEU A 185 -9.92 -6.82 -12.54
CA LEU A 185 -10.44 -5.50 -12.23
C LEU A 185 -10.12 -5.10 -10.78
N PHE A 186 -9.96 -3.82 -10.55
CA PHE A 186 -9.79 -3.27 -9.20
C PHE A 186 -10.55 -1.96 -9.06
N TYR A 187 -11.07 -1.71 -7.86
CA TYR A 187 -12.01 -0.62 -7.60
C TYR A 187 -11.63 0.13 -6.31
N VAL A 188 -11.92 1.42 -6.30
CA VAL A 188 -11.91 2.23 -5.08
C VAL A 188 -13.20 1.97 -4.30
N SER A 189 -13.09 1.90 -2.98
CA SER A 189 -14.21 1.74 -2.04
C SER A 189 -15.29 2.81 -2.23
N SER A 190 -16.56 2.44 -1.93
CA SER A 190 -17.72 3.32 -2.05
C SER A 190 -17.65 4.56 -1.15
N LYS A 191 -16.90 4.47 -0.02
CA LYS A 191 -16.66 5.55 0.93
C LYS A 191 -15.22 5.54 1.44
N TYR A 192 -14.82 6.59 2.15
CA TYR A 192 -13.54 6.61 2.85
C TYR A 192 -13.53 5.56 3.96
N VAL A 193 -12.49 4.73 3.98
CA VAL A 193 -12.31 3.66 4.97
C VAL A 193 -11.45 4.09 6.16
N GLY A 194 -10.89 5.29 6.11
CA GLY A 194 -10.08 5.82 7.20
C GLY A 194 -9.46 7.16 6.87
N THR A 195 -8.72 7.69 7.83
CA THR A 195 -7.92 8.90 7.67
C THR A 195 -6.43 8.56 7.66
N CYS A 196 -5.69 9.21 6.75
CA CYS A 196 -4.24 9.08 6.66
C CYS A 196 -3.68 10.40 6.11
N PRO A 197 -2.89 11.16 6.89
CA PRO A 197 -2.30 12.41 6.44
C PRO A 197 -1.35 12.22 5.25
N PHE A 198 -1.32 13.20 4.35
CA PHE A 198 -0.41 13.20 3.20
C PHE A 198 0.71 14.23 3.39
N ASP A 199 1.88 13.78 3.85
CA ASP A 199 3.00 14.63 4.26
C ASP A 199 4.01 14.95 3.14
N PHE A 200 3.77 14.50 1.91
CA PHE A 200 4.80 14.51 0.87
C PHE A 200 5.33 15.91 0.53
N VAL A 201 4.44 16.89 0.43
CA VAL A 201 4.82 18.28 0.01
C VAL A 201 5.69 18.95 1.06
N GLU A 202 5.40 18.77 2.34
CA GLU A 202 6.17 19.35 3.45
C GLU A 202 7.57 18.73 3.53
N LYS A 203 7.69 17.43 3.27
CA LYS A 203 8.98 16.71 3.29
C LYS A 203 9.96 17.19 2.22
N VAL A 204 9.48 17.79 1.12
CA VAL A 204 10.32 18.17 -0.05
C VAL A 204 10.63 19.66 -0.09
N ARG A 205 9.78 20.49 0.51
CA ARG A 205 9.87 21.96 0.44
C ARG A 205 11.06 22.48 1.21
N GLY A 206 11.84 23.38 0.61
CA GLY A 206 12.95 24.08 1.29
C GLY A 206 14.24 23.26 1.47
N LYS A 207 14.30 22.02 0.98
CA LYS A 207 15.46 21.14 1.13
C LYS A 207 16.63 21.53 0.23
N GLY A 208 17.85 21.46 0.77
CA GLY A 208 19.07 21.76 0.04
C GLY A 208 19.40 20.74 -1.06
N LEU A 209 20.24 21.14 -2.04
CA LEU A 209 20.60 20.29 -3.19
C LEU A 209 21.21 18.94 -2.77
N ARG A 210 22.09 18.92 -1.75
CA ARG A 210 22.70 17.68 -1.23
C ARG A 210 21.66 16.71 -0.70
N GLU A 211 20.68 17.21 0.07
CA GLU A 211 19.62 16.39 0.64
C GLU A 211 18.73 15.83 -0.45
N ARG A 212 18.28 16.68 -1.39
CA ARG A 212 17.48 16.26 -2.56
C ARG A 212 18.19 15.20 -3.39
N PHE A 213 19.49 15.36 -3.63
CA PHE A 213 20.29 14.39 -4.37
C PHE A 213 20.38 13.05 -3.65
N SER A 214 20.46 13.05 -2.30
CA SER A 214 20.47 11.81 -1.52
C SER A 214 19.20 10.96 -1.66
N TRP A 215 18.05 11.58 -1.99
CA TRP A 215 16.78 10.86 -2.20
C TRP A 215 16.79 9.91 -3.39
N LEU A 216 17.64 10.17 -4.38
CA LEU A 216 17.77 9.30 -5.54
C LEU A 216 18.27 7.88 -5.18
N TRP A 217 18.92 7.73 -4.03
CA TRP A 217 19.51 6.48 -3.57
C TRP A 217 18.83 5.91 -2.32
N LYS A 218 18.07 6.75 -1.60
CA LYS A 218 17.34 6.31 -0.41
C LYS A 218 16.01 5.65 -0.82
N PRO A 219 15.54 4.67 -0.03
CA PRO A 219 14.18 4.15 -0.18
C PRO A 219 13.16 5.26 -0.12
N GLY A 220 12.21 5.28 -1.06
CA GLY A 220 11.18 6.30 -1.17
C GLY A 220 10.80 6.63 -2.61
N TYR A 221 9.91 7.59 -2.77
CA TYR A 221 9.32 7.95 -4.07
C TYR A 221 10.34 8.32 -5.15
N PHE A 222 11.46 8.95 -4.77
CA PHE A 222 12.51 9.40 -5.69
C PHE A 222 13.61 8.36 -5.95
N ASN A 223 13.48 7.13 -5.42
CA ASN A 223 14.50 6.11 -5.60
C ASN A 223 14.66 5.74 -7.08
N LEU A 224 15.90 5.85 -7.59
CA LEU A 224 16.22 5.56 -8.99
C LEU A 224 16.11 4.08 -9.32
N HIS A 225 16.48 3.21 -8.39
CA HIS A 225 16.39 1.76 -8.59
C HIS A 225 14.94 1.34 -8.81
N ASP A 226 14.04 1.72 -7.91
CA ASP A 226 12.62 1.36 -8.00
C ASP A 226 11.96 1.97 -9.25
N LEU A 227 12.35 3.21 -9.62
CA LEU A 227 11.88 3.84 -10.86
C LEU A 227 12.39 3.12 -12.11
N TYR A 228 13.69 2.79 -12.16
CA TYR A 228 14.26 2.05 -13.27
C TYR A 228 13.60 0.68 -13.43
N LEU A 229 13.43 -0.04 -12.32
CA LEU A 229 12.86 -1.38 -12.29
C LEU A 229 11.44 -1.40 -12.88
N ILE A 230 10.53 -0.55 -12.38
CA ILE A 230 9.16 -0.53 -12.88
C ILE A 230 9.08 -0.08 -14.34
N ARG A 231 9.88 0.92 -14.74
CA ARG A 231 9.88 1.41 -16.11
C ARG A 231 10.48 0.39 -17.08
N SER A 232 11.56 -0.30 -16.71
CA SER A 232 12.15 -1.34 -17.55
C SER A 232 11.23 -2.54 -17.74
N ARG A 233 10.52 -2.92 -16.66
CA ARG A 233 9.61 -4.08 -16.65
C ARG A 233 8.41 -3.89 -17.58
N TYR A 234 7.81 -2.70 -17.59
CA TYR A 234 6.54 -2.46 -18.30
C TYR A 234 6.65 -1.56 -19.54
N HIS A 235 7.74 -0.79 -19.71
CA HIS A 235 7.89 0.17 -20.80
C HIS A 235 9.22 0.03 -21.55
N GLY A 236 10.08 -0.89 -21.15
CA GLY A 236 11.39 -1.16 -21.76
C GLY A 236 12.53 -0.27 -21.25
N GLN A 237 13.75 -0.69 -21.55
CA GLN A 237 14.98 -0.08 -21.00
C GLN A 237 15.17 1.40 -21.39
N VAL A 238 14.83 1.76 -22.61
CA VAL A 238 14.97 3.14 -23.10
C VAL A 238 14.07 4.09 -22.31
N ALA A 239 12.81 3.69 -22.07
CA ALA A 239 11.87 4.46 -21.25
C ALA A 239 12.32 4.55 -19.79
N ALA A 240 12.94 3.49 -19.26
CA ALA A 240 13.49 3.47 -17.90
C ALA A 240 14.62 4.50 -17.74
N VAL A 241 15.60 4.48 -18.64
CA VAL A 241 16.73 5.43 -18.63
C VAL A 241 16.23 6.87 -18.78
N ALA A 242 15.32 7.14 -19.73
CA ALA A 242 14.73 8.47 -19.92
C ALA A 242 13.98 8.96 -18.67
N SER A 243 13.23 8.09 -18.01
CA SER A 243 12.51 8.42 -16.77
C SER A 243 13.47 8.74 -15.61
N CYS A 244 14.55 7.97 -15.47
CA CYS A 244 15.59 8.24 -14.45
C CYS A 244 16.30 9.58 -14.72
N ALA A 245 16.67 9.87 -15.97
CA ALA A 245 17.26 11.14 -16.35
C ALA A 245 16.34 12.33 -16.05
N ARG A 246 15.05 12.19 -16.35
CA ARG A 246 14.04 13.20 -16.01
C ARG A 246 13.90 13.41 -14.51
N LEU A 247 13.88 12.34 -13.72
CA LEU A 247 13.83 12.43 -12.25
C LEU A 247 15.05 13.18 -11.70
N ILE A 248 16.25 12.86 -12.18
CA ILE A 248 17.50 13.56 -11.80
C ILE A 248 17.38 15.05 -12.11
N GLN A 249 16.89 15.42 -13.31
CA GLN A 249 16.67 16.83 -13.67
C GLN A 249 15.69 17.54 -12.72
N ILE A 250 14.57 16.88 -12.34
CA ILE A 250 13.60 17.43 -11.40
C ILE A 250 14.26 17.68 -10.03
N VAL A 251 15.02 16.71 -9.52
CA VAL A 251 15.72 16.82 -8.25
C VAL A 251 16.77 17.93 -8.28
N LEU A 252 17.51 18.10 -9.37
CA LEU A 252 18.52 19.16 -9.54
C LEU A 252 17.88 20.56 -9.63
N ARG A 253 16.79 20.72 -10.38
CA ARG A 253 16.11 22.01 -10.57
C ARG A 253 15.34 22.45 -9.30
N GLY A 254 14.99 21.53 -8.43
CA GLY A 254 14.11 21.75 -7.29
C GLY A 254 12.63 21.79 -7.70
N TRP A 255 11.79 21.54 -6.72
CA TRP A 255 10.34 21.64 -6.87
C TRP A 255 9.95 23.12 -6.85
N ARG A 256 9.58 23.67 -7.99
CA ARG A 256 9.04 25.03 -8.10
C ARG A 256 7.51 24.98 -8.06
#